data_b18d061eb57789b14bfb4b5878a44c1e
#
_entry.id   b18d061eb57789b14bfb4b5878a44c1e
#
_cell.length_a   1.000
_cell.length_b   1.000
_cell.length_c   1.000
_cell.angle_alpha   90.00
_cell.angle_beta   90.00
_cell.angle_gamma   90.00
#
_symmetry.space_group_name_H-M   'P 1'
#
loop_
_entity.id
_entity.type
_entity.pdbx_description
1 polymer ?
#
loop_
_entity_poly.entity_id
_entity_poly.type
_entity_poly.pdbx_seq_one_letter_code
_entity_poly.pdbx_strand_id
1 'polypeptide(L)'
;MVKNLSMEIITAKMFNELHVAILEAYSDEGYNLIKKGLIAFGLKDAELIAIQATSEGQNHHFFEYLPPVLEVQEKYASLTPFARFAKMFAQIAKQVVDEYGEKGEAVIMSAVEQFGKKRGQGIAQRARSNGFENTVENYLSHYDMGRSELFEFESSYKKEEIEQTFTKCPLGQQWADDGTGEYGILYCRMIDPSIAKGYNKNFDVVHDQYVLKEGQCHFKFQMKEGR
;
A
#
# COMPACT_ATOMS: atom_id res chain seq x y z
N MET A 1 6.93 -8.18 -22.10
CA MET A 1 6.54 -7.12 -21.17
C MET A 1 6.04 -7.77 -19.90
N VAL A 2 6.60 -7.42 -18.74
CA VAL A 2 6.10 -7.93 -17.44
C VAL A 2 4.79 -7.21 -17.15
N LYS A 3 3.71 -7.98 -16.90
CA LYS A 3 2.37 -7.46 -16.61
C LYS A 3 2.39 -6.68 -15.28
N ASN A 4 1.76 -5.51 -15.22
CA ASN A 4 1.54 -4.81 -13.96
C ASN A 4 0.64 -5.63 -13.05
N LEU A 5 0.81 -5.47 -11.73
CA LEU A 5 -0.07 -6.08 -10.74
C LEU A 5 -1.42 -5.36 -10.73
N SER A 6 -2.50 -6.11 -10.55
CA SER A 6 -3.81 -5.52 -10.24
C SER A 6 -3.80 -4.90 -8.84
N MET A 7 -4.72 -3.97 -8.60
CA MET A 7 -4.87 -3.39 -7.26
C MET A 7 -5.37 -4.43 -6.24
N GLU A 8 -6.08 -5.45 -6.68
CA GLU A 8 -6.54 -6.56 -5.84
C GLU A 8 -5.35 -7.39 -5.34
N ILE A 9 -4.35 -7.69 -6.20
CA ILE A 9 -3.09 -8.32 -5.79
C ILE A 9 -2.34 -7.42 -4.79
N ILE A 10 -2.23 -6.12 -5.10
CA ILE A 10 -1.55 -5.15 -4.23
C ILE A 10 -2.25 -5.07 -2.87
N THR A 11 -3.59 -5.06 -2.85
CA THR A 11 -4.40 -5.05 -1.63
C THR A 11 -4.20 -6.33 -0.83
N ALA A 12 -4.22 -7.49 -1.47
CA ALA A 12 -4.01 -8.78 -0.82
C ALA A 12 -2.60 -8.89 -0.20
N LYS A 13 -1.58 -8.38 -0.89
CA LYS A 13 -0.22 -8.31 -0.33
C LYS A 13 -0.12 -7.39 0.88
N MET A 14 -0.77 -6.21 0.84
CA MET A 14 -0.80 -5.31 2.00
C MET A 14 -1.54 -5.95 3.17
N PHE A 15 -2.68 -6.60 2.91
CA PHE A 15 -3.42 -7.33 3.92
C PHE A 15 -2.59 -8.42 4.60
N ASN A 16 -1.79 -9.17 3.84
CA ASN A 16 -0.90 -10.19 4.40
C ASN A 16 0.12 -9.60 5.38
N GLU A 17 0.71 -8.45 5.07
CA GLU A 17 1.67 -7.82 5.98
C GLU A 17 0.99 -7.27 7.23
N LEU A 18 -0.22 -6.72 7.10
CA LEU A 18 -1.05 -6.33 8.26
C LEU A 18 -1.38 -7.55 9.13
N HIS A 19 -1.83 -8.65 8.51
CA HIS A 19 -2.14 -9.91 9.19
C HIS A 19 -0.93 -10.39 10.02
N VAL A 20 0.24 -10.53 9.38
CA VAL A 20 1.44 -11.01 10.05
C VAL A 20 1.84 -10.09 11.20
N ALA A 21 2.00 -8.79 10.96
CA ALA A 21 2.46 -7.85 11.97
C ALA A 21 1.51 -7.72 13.17
N ILE A 22 0.19 -7.71 12.92
CA ILE A 22 -0.81 -7.58 13.98
C ILE A 22 -0.90 -8.87 14.81
N LEU A 23 -0.85 -10.05 14.18
CA LEU A 23 -0.87 -11.30 14.96
C LEU A 23 0.43 -11.55 15.73
N GLU A 24 1.58 -11.19 15.17
CA GLU A 24 2.85 -11.26 15.90
C GLU A 24 2.86 -10.35 17.14
N ALA A 25 2.22 -9.18 17.06
CA ALA A 25 2.14 -8.24 18.18
C ALA A 25 1.07 -8.60 19.23
N TYR A 26 -0.10 -9.11 18.80
CA TYR A 26 -1.29 -9.16 19.63
C TYR A 26 -2.01 -10.52 19.64
N SER A 27 -1.50 -11.52 18.93
CA SER A 27 -2.06 -12.90 18.91
C SER A 27 -3.57 -12.94 18.63
N ASP A 28 -4.36 -13.61 19.47
CA ASP A 28 -5.81 -13.76 19.29
C ASP A 28 -6.57 -12.43 19.30
N GLU A 29 -6.08 -11.45 20.06
CA GLU A 29 -6.67 -10.11 20.08
C GLU A 29 -6.46 -9.40 18.74
N GLY A 30 -5.26 -9.56 18.15
CA GLY A 30 -4.95 -9.10 16.82
C GLY A 30 -5.88 -9.69 15.75
N TYR A 31 -6.18 -10.98 15.84
CA TYR A 31 -7.16 -11.63 14.97
C TYR A 31 -8.54 -10.95 15.07
N ASN A 32 -9.01 -10.67 16.28
CA ASN A 32 -10.29 -10.02 16.50
C ASN A 32 -10.33 -8.58 15.96
N LEU A 33 -9.22 -7.82 16.07
CA LEU A 33 -9.11 -6.47 15.54
C LEU A 33 -9.15 -6.46 14.01
N ILE A 34 -8.41 -7.36 13.35
CA ILE A 34 -8.47 -7.51 11.89
C ILE A 34 -9.90 -7.85 11.45
N LYS A 35 -10.54 -8.79 12.13
CA LYS A 35 -11.93 -9.19 11.83
C LYS A 35 -12.91 -8.01 11.99
N LYS A 36 -12.81 -7.23 13.07
CA LYS A 36 -13.59 -6.00 13.24
C LYS A 36 -13.34 -5.00 12.10
N GLY A 37 -12.09 -4.79 11.71
CA GLY A 37 -11.70 -3.92 10.59
C GLY A 37 -12.30 -4.38 9.26
N LEU A 38 -12.28 -5.68 8.96
CA LEU A 38 -12.88 -6.23 7.75
C LEU A 38 -14.42 -6.13 7.75
N ILE A 39 -15.07 -6.31 8.92
CA ILE A 39 -16.52 -6.09 9.06
C ILE A 39 -16.86 -4.62 8.80
N ALA A 40 -16.08 -3.68 9.35
CA ALA A 40 -16.27 -2.25 9.13
C ALA A 40 -16.01 -1.83 7.67
N PHE A 41 -15.01 -2.42 7.04
CA PHE A 41 -14.75 -2.26 5.60
C PHE A 41 -15.90 -2.81 4.75
N GLY A 42 -16.32 -4.03 4.98
CA GLY A 42 -17.35 -4.74 4.24
C GLY A 42 -16.87 -6.13 3.80
N LEU A 43 -17.48 -7.18 4.37
CA LEU A 43 -17.03 -8.57 4.11
C LEU A 43 -17.19 -8.97 2.64
N LYS A 44 -18.20 -8.44 1.94
CA LYS A 44 -18.39 -8.74 0.50
C LYS A 44 -17.30 -8.09 -0.36
N ASP A 45 -16.90 -6.88 -0.03
CA ASP A 45 -15.77 -6.22 -0.71
C ASP A 45 -14.45 -6.93 -0.44
N ALA A 46 -14.23 -7.42 0.78
CA ALA A 46 -13.09 -8.26 1.14
C ALA A 46 -13.10 -9.59 0.36
N GLU A 47 -14.25 -10.24 0.20
CA GLU A 47 -14.42 -11.46 -0.59
C GLU A 47 -14.09 -11.23 -2.08
N LEU A 48 -14.58 -10.13 -2.66
CA LEU A 48 -14.29 -9.78 -4.06
C LEU A 48 -12.78 -9.60 -4.28
N ILE A 49 -12.08 -8.89 -3.39
CA ILE A 49 -10.63 -8.73 -3.45
C ILE A 49 -9.95 -10.10 -3.34
N ALA A 50 -10.38 -10.94 -2.40
CA ALA A 50 -9.81 -12.26 -2.16
C ALA A 50 -9.97 -13.17 -3.38
N ILE A 51 -11.15 -13.25 -3.97
CA ILE A 51 -11.43 -14.06 -5.16
C ILE A 51 -10.57 -13.59 -6.34
N GLN A 52 -10.54 -12.28 -6.61
CA GLN A 52 -9.77 -11.75 -7.73
C GLN A 52 -8.26 -11.99 -7.53
N ALA A 53 -7.72 -11.72 -6.34
CA ALA A 53 -6.32 -11.96 -6.04
C ALA A 53 -5.95 -13.45 -6.19
N THR A 54 -6.81 -14.37 -5.71
CA THR A 54 -6.63 -15.82 -5.89
C THR A 54 -6.64 -16.22 -7.36
N SER A 55 -7.56 -15.66 -8.16
CA SER A 55 -7.65 -15.96 -9.60
C SER A 55 -6.40 -15.54 -10.38
N GLU A 56 -5.68 -14.56 -9.86
CA GLU A 56 -4.39 -14.08 -10.39
C GLU A 56 -3.17 -14.76 -9.74
N GLY A 57 -3.38 -15.78 -8.90
CA GLY A 57 -2.33 -16.60 -8.29
C GLY A 57 -1.71 -16.00 -7.02
N GLN A 58 -2.33 -15.00 -6.40
CA GLN A 58 -1.85 -14.40 -5.16
C GLN A 58 -2.43 -15.13 -3.94
N ASN A 59 -1.55 -15.71 -3.12
CA ASN A 59 -1.94 -16.25 -1.81
C ASN A 59 -2.20 -15.11 -0.81
N HIS A 60 -3.22 -15.29 0.03
CA HIS A 60 -3.61 -14.31 1.05
C HIS A 60 -4.40 -14.95 2.20
N HIS A 61 -4.55 -14.21 3.31
CA HIS A 61 -5.24 -14.63 4.53
C HIS A 61 -6.69 -14.17 4.65
N PHE A 62 -7.27 -13.50 3.66
CA PHE A 62 -8.64 -12.98 3.75
C PHE A 62 -9.66 -14.05 4.14
N PHE A 63 -9.57 -15.25 3.55
CA PHE A 63 -10.54 -16.33 3.79
C PHE A 63 -10.56 -16.84 5.23
N GLU A 64 -9.52 -16.59 6.03
CA GLU A 64 -9.50 -16.91 7.46
C GLU A 64 -10.49 -16.07 8.27
N TYR A 65 -10.88 -14.91 7.75
CA TYR A 65 -11.75 -13.93 8.40
C TYR A 65 -13.17 -13.88 7.81
N LEU A 66 -13.36 -14.48 6.65
CA LEU A 66 -14.64 -14.47 5.95
C LEU A 66 -15.49 -15.68 6.37
N PRO A 67 -16.81 -15.51 6.60
CA PRO A 67 -17.69 -16.64 6.84
C PRO A 67 -17.80 -17.50 5.57
N PRO A 68 -18.10 -18.81 5.71
CA PRO A 68 -18.22 -19.74 4.58
C PRO A 68 -19.26 -19.34 3.53
N VAL A 69 -20.30 -18.61 3.96
CA VAL A 69 -21.38 -18.09 3.10
C VAL A 69 -21.63 -16.63 3.49
N LEU A 70 -21.53 -15.74 2.52
CA LEU A 70 -21.85 -14.34 2.70
C LEU A 70 -23.23 -14.04 2.10
N GLU A 71 -24.20 -13.80 2.96
CA GLU A 71 -25.56 -13.35 2.58
C GLU A 71 -25.65 -11.81 2.50
N VAL A 72 -24.51 -11.12 2.31
CA VAL A 72 -24.44 -9.66 2.40
C VAL A 72 -24.29 -9.06 1.01
N GLN A 73 -24.97 -7.95 0.77
CA GLN A 73 -24.80 -7.18 -0.46
C GLN A 73 -23.45 -6.47 -0.49
N GLU A 74 -22.91 -6.26 -1.70
CA GLU A 74 -21.71 -5.47 -1.94
C GLU A 74 -21.93 -4.04 -1.44
N LYS A 75 -21.06 -3.58 -0.54
CA LYS A 75 -21.19 -2.27 0.12
C LYS A 75 -20.64 -1.13 -0.75
N TYR A 76 -19.63 -1.44 -1.54
CA TYR A 76 -18.85 -0.45 -2.27
C TYR A 76 -18.67 -0.78 -3.76
N ALA A 77 -19.69 -1.33 -4.41
CA ALA A 77 -19.65 -1.73 -5.82
C ALA A 77 -19.16 -0.62 -6.78
N SER A 78 -19.46 0.63 -6.46
CA SER A 78 -19.09 1.80 -7.25
C SER A 78 -17.69 2.32 -6.97
N LEU A 79 -16.98 1.80 -5.97
CA LEU A 79 -15.65 2.29 -5.63
C LEU A 79 -14.58 1.78 -6.59
N THR A 80 -13.59 2.65 -6.86
CA THR A 80 -12.38 2.24 -7.56
C THR A 80 -11.57 1.24 -6.74
N PRO A 81 -10.73 0.41 -7.35
CA PRO A 81 -9.85 -0.50 -6.60
C PRO A 81 -8.90 0.24 -5.64
N PHE A 82 -8.49 1.47 -5.97
CA PHE A 82 -7.70 2.34 -5.07
C PHE A 82 -8.49 2.75 -3.83
N ALA A 83 -9.75 3.14 -4.01
CA ALA A 83 -10.62 3.51 -2.91
C ALA A 83 -10.90 2.31 -1.99
N ARG A 84 -11.11 1.11 -2.55
CA ARG A 84 -11.24 -0.13 -1.76
C ARG A 84 -9.99 -0.43 -0.93
N PHE A 85 -8.80 -0.31 -1.54
CA PHE A 85 -7.54 -0.43 -0.80
C PHE A 85 -7.48 0.55 0.37
N ALA A 86 -7.75 1.83 0.11
CA ALA A 86 -7.69 2.88 1.13
C ALA A 86 -8.64 2.60 2.30
N LYS A 87 -9.89 2.23 1.99
CA LYS A 87 -10.89 1.88 3.02
C LYS A 87 -10.50 0.65 3.83
N MET A 88 -10.08 -0.43 3.18
CA MET A 88 -9.63 -1.64 3.88
C MET A 88 -8.48 -1.32 4.84
N PHE A 89 -7.44 -0.65 4.34
CA PHE A 89 -6.29 -0.28 5.16
C PHE A 89 -6.70 0.56 6.37
N ALA A 90 -7.45 1.64 6.15
CA ALA A 90 -7.85 2.55 7.22
C ALA A 90 -8.74 1.88 8.27
N GLN A 91 -9.67 1.01 7.87
CA GLN A 91 -10.56 0.33 8.81
C GLN A 91 -9.81 -0.67 9.70
N ILE A 92 -8.81 -1.38 9.18
CA ILE A 92 -7.97 -2.27 9.98
C ILE A 92 -7.03 -1.45 10.88
N ALA A 93 -6.33 -0.44 10.31
CA ALA A 93 -5.45 0.43 11.08
C ALA A 93 -6.18 1.12 12.23
N LYS A 94 -7.41 1.60 11.99
CA LYS A 94 -8.26 2.21 13.01
C LYS A 94 -8.48 1.27 14.20
N GLN A 95 -8.85 0.00 14.00
CA GLN A 95 -9.08 -0.92 15.10
C GLN A 95 -7.83 -1.10 15.97
N VAL A 96 -6.67 -1.19 15.34
CA VAL A 96 -5.40 -1.42 16.05
C VAL A 96 -4.91 -0.17 16.76
N VAL A 97 -5.02 0.99 16.13
CA VAL A 97 -4.56 2.27 16.70
C VAL A 97 -5.49 2.74 17.81
N ASP A 98 -6.80 2.62 17.65
CA ASP A 98 -7.77 2.99 18.69
C ASP A 98 -7.58 2.15 19.95
N GLU A 99 -7.15 0.88 19.83
CA GLU A 99 -6.92 -0.02 20.97
C GLU A 99 -5.55 0.21 21.65
N TYR A 100 -4.48 0.44 20.84
CA TYR A 100 -3.10 0.42 21.34
C TYR A 100 -2.34 1.74 21.19
N GLY A 101 -2.96 2.80 20.63
CA GLY A 101 -2.34 4.10 20.46
C GLY A 101 -1.04 4.03 19.65
N GLU A 102 0.00 4.70 20.13
CA GLU A 102 1.32 4.75 19.48
C GLU A 102 1.94 3.36 19.21
N LYS A 103 1.67 2.37 20.07
CA LYS A 103 2.14 0.99 19.82
C LYS A 103 1.42 0.38 18.62
N GLY A 104 0.13 0.65 18.48
CA GLY A 104 -0.67 0.25 17.31
C GLY A 104 -0.16 0.92 16.03
N GLU A 105 0.11 2.23 16.07
CA GLU A 105 0.73 2.93 14.94
C GLU A 105 2.06 2.30 14.50
N ALA A 106 2.93 1.96 15.47
CA ALA A 106 4.21 1.34 15.18
C ALA A 106 4.06 -0.03 14.48
N VAL A 107 3.08 -0.84 14.90
CA VAL A 107 2.77 -2.14 14.26
C VAL A 107 2.25 -1.94 12.84
N ILE A 108 1.32 -1.01 12.62
CA ILE A 108 0.80 -0.69 11.29
C ILE A 108 1.92 -0.17 10.37
N MET A 109 2.75 0.75 10.85
CA MET A 109 3.90 1.27 10.08
C MET A 109 4.90 0.16 9.75
N SER A 110 5.17 -0.77 10.66
CA SER A 110 6.03 -1.93 10.40
C SER A 110 5.47 -2.82 9.28
N ALA A 111 4.15 -3.08 9.27
CA ALA A 111 3.51 -3.82 8.18
C ALA A 111 3.68 -3.12 6.83
N VAL A 112 3.48 -1.79 6.78
CA VAL A 112 3.66 -1.00 5.55
C VAL A 112 5.13 -1.02 5.11
N GLU A 113 6.08 -0.96 6.04
CA GLU A 113 7.50 -1.04 5.74
C GLU A 113 7.86 -2.38 5.07
N GLN A 114 7.40 -3.50 5.62
CA GLN A 114 7.64 -4.82 5.03
C GLN A 114 6.98 -4.96 3.65
N PHE A 115 5.73 -4.52 3.53
CA PHE A 115 5.04 -4.46 2.25
C PHE A 115 5.81 -3.65 1.20
N GLY A 116 6.25 -2.44 1.55
CA GLY A 116 7.04 -1.59 0.65
C GLY A 116 8.36 -2.24 0.23
N LYS A 117 9.11 -2.81 1.19
CA LYS A 117 10.37 -3.52 0.90
C LYS A 117 10.16 -4.69 -0.06
N LYS A 118 9.14 -5.53 0.16
CA LYS A 118 8.83 -6.67 -0.72
C LYS A 118 8.43 -6.20 -2.12
N ARG A 119 7.66 -5.12 -2.25
CA ARG A 119 7.34 -4.50 -3.54
C ARG A 119 8.60 -4.01 -4.25
N GLY A 120 9.46 -3.27 -3.55
CA GLY A 120 10.73 -2.77 -4.09
C GLY A 120 11.62 -3.89 -4.60
N GLN A 121 11.74 -5.00 -3.85
CA GLN A 121 12.45 -6.19 -4.30
C GLN A 121 11.86 -6.80 -5.58
N GLY A 122 10.53 -6.84 -5.68
CA GLY A 122 9.85 -7.28 -6.90
C GLY A 122 10.12 -6.38 -8.11
N ILE A 123 10.10 -5.06 -7.92
CA ILE A 123 10.45 -4.07 -8.95
C ILE A 123 11.92 -4.25 -9.38
N ALA A 124 12.83 -4.43 -8.42
CA ALA A 124 14.23 -4.67 -8.67
C ALA A 124 14.47 -5.96 -9.47
N GLN A 125 13.77 -7.04 -9.12
CA GLN A 125 13.84 -8.29 -9.86
C GLN A 125 13.31 -8.13 -11.28
N ARG A 126 12.21 -7.39 -11.46
CA ARG A 126 11.62 -7.08 -12.76
C ARG A 126 12.60 -6.35 -13.66
N ALA A 127 13.30 -5.33 -13.15
CA ALA A 127 14.33 -4.60 -13.89
C ALA A 127 15.46 -5.54 -14.34
N ARG A 128 16.02 -6.32 -13.41
CA ARG A 128 17.10 -7.28 -13.72
C ARG A 128 16.68 -8.35 -14.73
N SER A 129 15.46 -8.88 -14.63
CA SER A 129 14.94 -9.87 -15.59
C SER A 129 14.78 -9.32 -17.00
N ASN A 130 14.70 -7.99 -17.15
CA ASN A 130 14.68 -7.29 -18.43
C ASN A 130 16.08 -6.81 -18.87
N GLY A 131 17.16 -7.16 -18.14
CA GLY A 131 18.53 -6.77 -18.46
C GLY A 131 18.93 -5.38 -18.00
N PHE A 132 18.18 -4.77 -17.06
CA PHE A 132 18.45 -3.43 -16.53
C PHE A 132 19.02 -3.47 -15.12
N GLU A 133 19.90 -2.54 -14.81
CA GLU A 133 20.37 -2.29 -13.45
C GLU A 133 19.31 -1.55 -12.61
N ASN A 134 19.41 -1.68 -11.30
CA ASN A 134 18.49 -1.01 -10.37
C ASN A 134 18.96 0.42 -10.08
N THR A 135 18.80 1.28 -11.07
CA THR A 135 19.12 2.73 -11.02
C THR A 135 17.85 3.57 -10.89
N VAL A 136 17.99 4.88 -10.67
CA VAL A 136 16.88 5.83 -10.63
C VAL A 136 16.11 5.82 -11.95
N GLU A 137 16.83 5.83 -13.08
CA GLU A 137 16.25 5.89 -14.43
C GLU A 137 15.37 4.67 -14.72
N ASN A 138 15.74 3.51 -14.18
CA ASN A 138 15.03 2.25 -14.41
C ASN A 138 13.90 1.98 -13.39
N TYR A 139 13.78 2.77 -12.33
CA TYR A 139 12.80 2.57 -11.29
C TYR A 139 11.36 2.68 -11.78
N LEU A 140 10.99 3.84 -12.33
CA LEU A 140 9.60 4.09 -12.75
C LEU A 140 9.17 3.26 -13.96
N SER A 141 10.11 2.92 -14.86
CA SER A 141 9.81 2.08 -16.03
C SER A 141 9.50 0.62 -15.67
N HIS A 142 9.93 0.19 -14.48
CA HIS A 142 9.70 -1.17 -13.98
C HIS A 142 8.78 -1.21 -12.76
N TYR A 143 8.11 -0.09 -12.45
CA TYR A 143 7.18 -0.03 -11.32
C TYR A 143 6.08 -1.10 -11.45
N ASP A 144 5.67 -1.70 -10.34
CA ASP A 144 4.79 -2.86 -10.33
C ASP A 144 3.30 -2.50 -10.51
N MET A 145 2.93 -1.27 -10.20
CA MET A 145 1.58 -0.75 -10.37
C MET A 145 1.47 0.00 -11.69
N GLY A 146 0.40 -0.24 -12.45
CA GLY A 146 0.12 0.48 -13.69
C GLY A 146 -0.18 1.97 -13.45
N ARG A 147 0.07 2.78 -14.47
CA ARG A 147 -0.41 4.17 -14.46
C ARG A 147 -1.94 4.18 -14.39
N SER A 148 -2.48 5.13 -13.62
CA SER A 148 -3.92 5.37 -13.53
C SER A 148 -4.19 6.85 -13.75
N GLU A 149 -5.22 7.16 -14.54
CA GLU A 149 -5.73 8.51 -14.76
C GLU A 149 -6.31 9.15 -13.47
N LEU A 150 -6.46 8.33 -12.42
CA LEU A 150 -6.90 8.81 -11.11
C LEU A 150 -5.81 9.58 -10.36
N PHE A 151 -4.53 9.43 -10.77
CA PHE A 151 -3.43 10.23 -10.23
C PHE A 151 -3.13 11.39 -11.18
N GLU A 152 -3.00 12.59 -10.62
CA GLU A 152 -2.49 13.75 -11.33
C GLU A 152 -1.15 14.15 -10.72
N PHE A 153 -0.10 14.24 -11.54
CA PHE A 153 1.23 14.55 -11.07
C PHE A 153 2.11 15.14 -12.16
N GLU A 154 3.08 15.92 -11.73
CA GLU A 154 4.18 16.42 -12.55
C GLU A 154 5.48 15.72 -12.16
N SER A 155 6.37 15.52 -13.12
CA SER A 155 7.69 14.90 -12.89
C SER A 155 8.79 15.71 -13.53
N SER A 156 9.86 15.95 -12.77
CA SER A 156 11.11 16.53 -13.24
C SER A 156 12.22 15.47 -13.15
N TYR A 157 13.00 15.34 -14.20
CA TYR A 157 14.08 14.36 -14.31
C TYR A 157 15.42 15.08 -14.39
N LYS A 158 16.33 14.78 -13.47
CA LYS A 158 17.72 15.16 -13.48
C LYS A 158 18.57 13.90 -13.48
N LYS A 159 19.88 14.04 -13.75
CA LYS A 159 20.78 12.90 -13.62
C LYS A 159 20.74 12.36 -12.19
N GLU A 160 20.46 11.06 -12.04
CA GLU A 160 20.37 10.35 -10.74
C GLU A 160 19.32 10.87 -9.75
N GLU A 161 18.37 11.70 -10.23
CA GLU A 161 17.30 12.26 -9.42
C GLU A 161 15.99 12.31 -10.20
N ILE A 162 14.88 11.95 -9.55
CA ILE A 162 13.51 12.18 -10.04
C ILE A 162 12.77 12.94 -8.94
N GLU A 163 12.12 14.02 -9.33
CA GLU A 163 11.25 14.80 -8.46
C GLU A 163 9.82 14.71 -8.97
N GLN A 164 8.86 14.42 -8.11
CA GLN A 164 7.45 14.28 -8.47
C GLN A 164 6.57 15.05 -7.48
N THR A 165 5.61 15.79 -8.02
CA THR A 165 4.56 16.44 -7.24
C THR A 165 3.20 15.90 -7.67
N PHE A 166 2.48 15.26 -6.76
CA PHE A 166 1.14 14.74 -6.98
C PHE A 166 0.12 15.72 -6.43
N THR A 167 -0.70 16.27 -7.30
CA THR A 167 -1.81 17.15 -6.95
C THR A 167 -3.09 16.36 -6.70
N LYS A 168 -3.15 15.09 -7.14
CA LYS A 168 -4.25 14.19 -6.88
C LYS A 168 -3.76 12.77 -6.60
N CYS A 169 -4.17 12.25 -5.46
CA CYS A 169 -3.91 10.88 -5.04
C CYS A 169 -5.23 10.22 -4.63
N PRO A 170 -5.71 9.18 -5.34
CA PRO A 170 -7.00 8.56 -5.03
C PRO A 170 -7.05 7.90 -3.65
N LEU A 171 -5.89 7.46 -3.11
CA LEU A 171 -5.81 6.94 -1.75
C LEU A 171 -6.00 8.05 -0.72
N GLY A 172 -5.23 9.13 -0.85
CA GLY A 172 -5.31 10.28 0.05
C GLY A 172 -6.68 10.95 0.01
N GLN A 173 -7.28 11.09 -1.19
CA GLN A 173 -8.62 11.63 -1.35
C GLN A 173 -9.65 10.76 -0.62
N GLN A 174 -9.58 9.43 -0.77
CA GLN A 174 -10.52 8.53 -0.11
C GLN A 174 -10.41 8.61 1.42
N TRP A 175 -9.18 8.68 1.97
CA TRP A 175 -9.00 8.84 3.42
C TRP A 175 -9.51 10.19 3.93
N ALA A 176 -9.36 11.25 3.15
CA ALA A 176 -9.90 12.57 3.48
C ALA A 176 -11.44 12.55 3.48
N ASP A 177 -12.05 12.00 2.43
CA ASP A 177 -13.52 11.89 2.29
C ASP A 177 -14.16 11.04 3.40
N ASP A 178 -13.46 10.01 3.86
CA ASP A 178 -13.92 9.11 4.93
C ASP A 178 -13.61 9.65 6.35
N GLY A 179 -12.87 10.76 6.48
CA GLY A 179 -12.40 11.26 7.77
C GLY A 179 -11.41 10.33 8.47
N THR A 180 -10.67 9.50 7.70
CA THR A 180 -9.71 8.50 8.19
C THR A 180 -8.26 8.85 7.89
N GLY A 181 -7.98 10.14 7.65
CA GLY A 181 -6.65 10.64 7.29
C GLY A 181 -5.57 10.33 8.33
N GLU A 182 -5.91 10.31 9.63
CA GLU A 182 -4.99 9.98 10.72
C GLU A 182 -4.45 8.54 10.64
N TYR A 183 -5.22 7.60 10.09
CA TYR A 183 -4.78 6.22 9.84
C TYR A 183 -4.09 6.12 8.48
N GLY A 184 -4.62 6.79 7.45
CA GLY A 184 -4.04 6.80 6.10
C GLY A 184 -2.62 7.36 6.04
N ILE A 185 -2.29 8.36 6.88
CA ILE A 185 -0.96 8.96 6.93
C ILE A 185 0.12 7.97 7.34
N LEU A 186 -0.21 6.92 8.12
CA LEU A 186 0.73 5.86 8.50
C LEU A 186 1.24 5.10 7.28
N TYR A 187 0.36 4.89 6.28
CA TYR A 187 0.75 4.32 5.00
C TYR A 187 1.65 5.27 4.22
N CYS A 188 1.24 6.52 4.05
CA CYS A 188 1.97 7.50 3.24
C CYS A 188 3.40 7.73 3.75
N ARG A 189 3.60 7.76 5.07
CA ARG A 189 4.93 7.97 5.67
C ARG A 189 5.92 6.84 5.37
N MET A 190 5.42 5.63 5.18
CA MET A 190 6.27 4.44 5.14
C MET A 190 6.45 3.87 3.74
N ILE A 191 5.45 3.98 2.86
CA ILE A 191 5.42 3.19 1.64
C ILE A 191 6.56 3.52 0.67
N ASP A 192 6.73 4.78 0.29
CA ASP A 192 7.68 5.15 -0.75
C ASP A 192 9.15 4.98 -0.33
N PRO A 193 9.57 5.41 0.88
CA PRO A 193 10.91 5.12 1.38
C PRO A 193 11.20 3.62 1.48
N SER A 194 10.18 2.80 1.81
CA SER A 194 10.35 1.36 1.94
C SER A 194 10.45 0.66 0.59
N ILE A 195 9.68 1.08 -0.41
CA ILE A 195 9.82 0.59 -1.79
C ILE A 195 11.22 0.93 -2.32
N ALA A 196 11.69 2.16 -2.12
CA ALA A 196 13.01 2.58 -2.55
C ALA A 196 14.11 1.69 -1.96
N LYS A 197 14.10 1.47 -0.64
CA LYS A 197 15.06 0.59 0.04
C LYS A 197 15.01 -0.85 -0.45
N GLY A 198 13.81 -1.35 -0.75
CA GLY A 198 13.64 -2.68 -1.33
C GLY A 198 14.16 -2.79 -2.75
N TYR A 199 14.05 -1.73 -3.55
CA TYR A 199 14.53 -1.67 -4.91
C TYR A 199 16.06 -1.64 -5.00
N ASN A 200 16.70 -0.75 -4.25
CA ASN A 200 18.14 -0.65 -4.13
C ASN A 200 18.51 -0.03 -2.77
N LYS A 201 19.45 -0.66 -2.03
CA LYS A 201 19.89 -0.18 -0.71
C LYS A 201 20.42 1.27 -0.68
N ASN A 202 20.93 1.73 -1.82
CA ASN A 202 21.45 3.10 -2.01
C ASN A 202 20.38 4.05 -2.58
N PHE A 203 19.18 3.57 -2.88
CA PHE A 203 18.08 4.39 -3.37
C PHE A 203 17.30 4.97 -2.19
N ASP A 204 17.09 6.27 -2.21
CA ASP A 204 16.42 6.99 -1.15
C ASP A 204 15.25 7.79 -1.71
N VAL A 205 14.22 7.96 -0.88
CA VAL A 205 13.08 8.82 -1.19
C VAL A 205 12.88 9.77 -0.03
N VAL A 206 12.92 11.04 -0.32
CA VAL A 206 12.42 12.08 0.57
C VAL A 206 10.96 12.32 0.18
N HIS A 207 10.04 12.07 1.12
CA HIS A 207 8.62 12.37 1.00
C HIS A 207 8.30 13.43 2.06
N ASP A 208 8.29 14.69 1.69
CA ASP A 208 8.26 15.83 2.59
C ASP A 208 6.93 16.59 2.62
N GLN A 209 6.03 16.32 1.67
CA GLN A 209 4.66 16.82 1.67
C GLN A 209 3.67 15.67 1.44
N TYR A 210 2.55 15.69 2.16
CA TYR A 210 1.50 14.67 2.12
C TYR A 210 0.17 15.29 1.76
N VAL A 211 -0.55 14.73 0.77
CA VAL A 211 -1.86 15.23 0.34
C VAL A 211 -2.84 15.41 1.51
N LEU A 212 -2.74 14.54 2.52
CA LEU A 212 -3.57 14.60 3.73
C LEU A 212 -3.28 15.79 4.66
N LYS A 213 -2.19 16.50 4.46
CA LYS A 213 -1.76 17.64 5.27
C LYS A 213 -1.61 18.92 4.45
N GLU A 214 -0.88 18.83 3.34
CA GLU A 214 -0.50 19.96 2.52
C GLU A 214 -1.34 20.09 1.24
N GLY A 215 -2.27 19.16 0.98
CA GLY A 215 -3.10 19.11 -0.23
C GLY A 215 -2.38 18.59 -1.47
N GLN A 216 -1.10 18.26 -1.35
CA GLN A 216 -0.28 17.62 -2.38
C GLN A 216 0.75 16.67 -1.76
N CYS A 217 1.26 15.72 -2.55
CA CYS A 217 2.43 14.93 -2.16
C CYS A 217 3.64 15.41 -2.95
N HIS A 218 4.80 15.51 -2.30
CA HIS A 218 6.05 15.80 -2.95
C HIS A 218 7.09 14.75 -2.62
N PHE A 219 7.75 14.24 -3.67
CA PHE A 219 8.75 13.18 -3.58
C PHE A 219 10.02 13.57 -4.33
N LYS A 220 11.14 13.26 -3.71
CA LYS A 220 12.45 13.31 -4.34
C LYS A 220 13.11 11.94 -4.24
N PHE A 221 13.32 11.31 -5.38
CA PHE A 221 13.98 10.01 -5.54
C PHE A 221 15.43 10.26 -5.95
N GLN A 222 16.38 9.68 -5.24
CA GLN A 222 17.81 9.90 -5.51
C GLN A 222 18.66 8.68 -5.11
N MET A 223 19.78 8.49 -5.81
CA MET A 223 20.80 7.55 -5.35
C MET A 223 21.68 8.25 -4.30
N LYS A 224 21.94 7.56 -3.18
CA LYS A 224 22.98 8.01 -2.25
C LYS A 224 24.33 7.75 -2.87
N GLU A 225 25.18 8.77 -2.88
CA GLU A 225 26.57 8.59 -3.27
C GLU A 225 27.20 7.49 -2.42
N GLY A 226 27.78 6.48 -3.06
CA GLY A 226 28.47 5.40 -2.36
C GLY A 226 29.65 5.99 -1.58
N ARG A 227 29.61 5.87 -0.26
CA ARG A 227 30.78 6.09 0.59
C ARG A 227 31.72 4.91 0.49
#